data_c75d7894b316c03b6062c449d82e3e9a
#
_entry.id   c75d7894b316c03b6062c449d82e3e9a
#
_cell.length_a   1.000
_cell.length_b   1.000
_cell.length_c   1.000
_cell.angle_alpha   90.00
_cell.angle_beta   90.00
_cell.angle_gamma   90.00
#
_symmetry.space_group_name_H-M   'P 1'
#
loop_
_entity.id
_entity.type
_entity.pdbx_description
1 polymer ?
#
loop_
_entity_poly.entity_id
_entity_poly.type
_entity_poly.pdbx_seq_one_letter_code
_entity_poly.pdbx_strand_id
1 'polypeptide(L)'
;MSSPQIWKLIPAGLLLALACGEASGGSFTTIDAADNGFLQTMSRDGHIVSGSYVGGGMYAGSWMWRHGAGYQSLPLTAVLGMNSWGQPIVGESDDGAGNQVAAAVYSDSGNTPYLIGFYPGSSPEDNFLSSAYGISDNGVAVGLAQNPDGNAIAFRWTQAGGMTRMPVARPDTFSRANGISGSGGVIYGWNDREDGYRTGVIWVDGSPVYPTNPGIYGDSFGSPPGEALGSNYDGSVVVGQGYYDDNLYSEAWRWTQADGTQPIGVIVRAGPTNSMGQYIAPAGIFADARLLRPDGFFFPTQSFALAVSEDGNTIVGNSGIGNGGGIVDAFIWTPTSGMVFLSDYVATLGIAIPNGFTLYTANAISADGLTIAGQGIDPTGSFVVPWIIDMHDNRPRDTIVTAVGVIGSNDLADGPFAGYPVGAAVTMTLRLMPGGESVAAGYASDYTVRAGSFQLVAAYVDPVTFEQNTATESLDPAVTALLHLTNDYPRADGLAQGATATATAGQTFNFSVSNAQGTLFDSDQAAHVNRSLSSDLFDTSTWNVTEAGHSMQLSLQWVSLQDDNDAIFQDGFGDN
;
A
#
# COMPACT_ATOMS: atom_id res chain seq x y z
N MET A 1 -55.41 13.02 45.05
CA MET A 1 -54.72 11.85 45.65
C MET A 1 -53.74 11.38 44.59
N SER A 2 -52.53 11.86 44.69
CA SER A 2 -51.45 11.61 43.76
C SER A 2 -50.39 10.73 44.44
N SER A 3 -50.12 9.57 43.90
CA SER A 3 -49.06 8.66 44.36
C SER A 3 -47.68 9.18 43.93
N PRO A 4 -46.66 9.12 44.79
CA PRO A 4 -45.30 9.49 44.44
C PRO A 4 -44.58 8.35 43.73
N GLN A 5 -43.95 8.63 42.61
CA GLN A 5 -43.02 7.74 41.93
C GLN A 5 -41.70 7.69 42.71
N ILE A 6 -41.34 6.50 43.15
CA ILE A 6 -40.06 6.20 43.80
C ILE A 6 -39.00 5.99 42.73
N TRP A 7 -38.05 6.91 42.62
CA TRP A 7 -36.80 6.72 41.85
C TRP A 7 -35.87 5.78 42.61
N LYS A 8 -35.67 4.58 42.13
CA LYS A 8 -34.59 3.69 42.60
C LYS A 8 -33.26 4.20 42.06
N LEU A 9 -32.44 4.74 42.94
CA LEU A 9 -31.02 4.95 42.73
C LEU A 9 -30.34 3.59 42.58
N ILE A 10 -29.80 3.34 41.39
CA ILE A 10 -28.84 2.27 41.14
C ILE A 10 -27.46 2.81 41.55
N PRO A 11 -26.74 2.18 42.47
CA PRO A 11 -25.40 2.62 42.78
C PRO A 11 -24.49 2.35 41.56
N ALA A 12 -23.83 3.39 41.06
CA ALA A 12 -22.79 3.30 40.09
C ALA A 12 -21.59 2.54 40.72
N GLY A 13 -21.60 1.26 40.56
CA GLY A 13 -20.40 0.44 40.78
C GLY A 13 -19.37 0.81 39.72
N LEU A 14 -18.30 1.47 40.15
CA LEU A 14 -17.11 1.73 39.38
C LEU A 14 -16.44 0.39 39.08
N LEU A 15 -16.83 -0.28 37.99
CA LEU A 15 -16.01 -1.28 37.36
C LEU A 15 -14.88 -0.55 36.64
N LEU A 16 -13.76 -0.38 37.33
CA LEU A 16 -12.47 -0.18 36.69
C LEU A 16 -12.14 -1.50 35.98
N ALA A 17 -12.67 -1.68 34.78
CA ALA A 17 -12.07 -2.61 33.84
C ALA A 17 -10.71 -1.99 33.49
N LEU A 18 -9.65 -2.48 34.13
CA LEU A 18 -8.34 -2.45 33.51
C LEU A 18 -8.49 -3.26 32.21
N ALA A 19 -8.90 -2.60 31.15
CA ALA A 19 -8.54 -3.04 29.83
C ALA A 19 -7.01 -2.90 29.76
N CYS A 20 -6.30 -3.99 30.08
CA CYS A 20 -5.04 -4.24 29.43
C CYS A 20 -5.40 -4.33 27.94
N GLY A 21 -5.43 -3.19 27.27
CA GLY A 21 -5.39 -3.15 25.83
C GLY A 21 -4.10 -3.87 25.46
N GLU A 22 -4.21 -5.07 24.93
CA GLU A 22 -3.10 -5.68 24.23
C GLU A 22 -2.68 -4.66 23.20
N ALA A 23 -1.42 -4.18 23.27
CA ALA A 23 -0.89 -3.24 22.31
C ALA A 23 -1.10 -3.84 20.92
N SER A 24 -1.71 -3.09 20.00
CA SER A 24 -1.75 -3.49 18.59
C SER A 24 -0.31 -3.71 18.15
N GLY A 25 -0.05 -4.68 17.28
CA GLY A 25 1.29 -4.94 16.79
C GLY A 25 1.82 -3.85 15.86
N GLY A 26 1.01 -2.87 15.45
CA GLY A 26 1.39 -1.79 14.57
C GLY A 26 2.44 -0.85 15.17
N SER A 27 3.17 -0.14 14.31
CA SER A 27 4.29 0.72 14.72
C SER A 27 4.29 2.08 14.04
N PHE A 28 4.88 3.06 14.72
CA PHE A 28 5.26 4.36 14.17
C PHE A 28 6.79 4.46 14.19
N THR A 29 7.38 4.82 13.06
CA THR A 29 8.83 4.95 12.90
C THR A 29 9.15 6.25 12.17
N THR A 30 10.10 7.03 12.69
CA THR A 30 10.71 8.13 11.94
C THR A 30 11.89 7.61 11.13
N ILE A 31 12.04 8.11 9.91
CA ILE A 31 13.20 7.81 9.09
C ILE A 31 14.25 8.84 9.42
N ASP A 32 15.40 8.38 9.93
CA ASP A 32 16.56 9.22 10.22
C ASP A 32 17.28 9.56 8.89
N ALA A 33 16.55 10.21 8.00
CA ALA A 33 17.11 10.90 6.86
C ALA A 33 17.60 12.26 7.36
N ALA A 34 18.70 12.76 6.80
CA ALA A 34 19.27 14.06 7.21
C ALA A 34 18.19 15.14 7.36
N ASP A 35 18.43 16.11 8.22
CA ASP A 35 17.55 17.23 8.53
C ASP A 35 16.84 17.79 7.27
N ASN A 36 15.51 17.97 7.34
CA ASN A 36 14.66 18.41 6.23
C ASN A 36 14.55 17.40 5.04
N GLY A 37 14.47 16.12 5.34
CA GLY A 37 14.11 15.10 4.37
C GLY A 37 12.63 15.14 4.02
N PHE A 38 12.31 15.22 2.72
CA PHE A 38 10.94 15.14 2.20
C PHE A 38 10.69 13.76 1.60
N LEU A 39 9.67 13.05 2.07
CA LEU A 39 9.23 11.79 1.49
C LEU A 39 8.37 12.07 0.25
N GLN A 40 8.66 11.41 -0.85
CA GLN A 40 7.94 11.59 -2.11
C GLN A 40 7.14 10.37 -2.52
N THR A 41 7.66 9.17 -2.31
CA THR A 41 7.09 7.96 -2.90
C THR A 41 7.39 6.72 -2.07
N MET A 42 6.60 5.66 -2.29
CA MET A 42 6.72 4.36 -1.62
C MET A 42 6.43 3.23 -2.61
N SER A 43 7.11 2.09 -2.44
CA SER A 43 6.78 0.86 -3.17
C SER A 43 5.40 0.33 -2.78
N ARG A 44 4.81 -0.47 -3.68
CA ARG A 44 3.46 -1.02 -3.51
C ARG A 44 3.30 -1.86 -2.24
N ASP A 45 4.35 -2.57 -1.84
CA ASP A 45 4.41 -3.41 -0.63
C ASP A 45 4.69 -2.62 0.66
N GLY A 46 4.98 -1.33 0.57
CA GLY A 46 5.30 -0.49 1.73
C GLY A 46 6.74 -0.61 2.25
N HIS A 47 7.58 -1.49 1.67
CA HIS A 47 8.92 -1.78 2.19
C HIS A 47 10.00 -0.77 1.78
N ILE A 48 9.80 -0.04 0.69
CA ILE A 48 10.74 0.95 0.19
C ILE A 48 10.07 2.31 0.15
N VAL A 49 10.70 3.29 0.76
CA VAL A 49 10.31 4.70 0.64
C VAL A 49 11.48 5.52 0.15
N SER A 50 11.19 6.58 -0.58
CA SER A 50 12.22 7.44 -1.14
C SER A 50 11.79 8.90 -1.14
N GLY A 51 12.79 9.78 -1.15
CA GLY A 51 12.57 11.20 -1.10
C GLY A 51 13.82 12.02 -1.36
N SER A 52 13.74 13.29 -1.02
CA SER A 52 14.78 14.27 -1.30
C SER A 52 15.07 15.14 -0.08
N TYR A 53 16.24 15.75 -0.04
CA TYR A 53 16.54 16.82 0.91
C TYR A 53 16.37 18.18 0.27
N VAL A 54 16.06 19.16 1.09
CA VAL A 54 16.06 20.56 0.68
C VAL A 54 17.12 21.32 1.46
N GLY A 55 18.09 21.91 0.74
CA GLY A 55 19.12 22.76 1.29
C GLY A 55 19.12 24.11 0.58
N GLY A 56 19.09 25.22 1.33
CA GLY A 56 19.09 26.56 0.72
C GLY A 56 17.89 26.88 -0.19
N GLY A 57 16.76 26.18 -0.02
CA GLY A 57 15.54 26.37 -0.83
C GLY A 57 15.49 25.58 -2.13
N MET A 58 16.48 24.73 -2.41
CA MET A 58 16.54 23.83 -3.57
C MET A 58 16.77 22.38 -3.14
N TYR A 59 16.44 21.43 -4.00
CA TYR A 59 16.82 20.04 -3.77
C TYR A 59 18.35 19.90 -3.75
N ALA A 60 18.85 19.24 -2.71
CA ALA A 60 20.28 19.12 -2.43
C ALA A 60 20.76 17.66 -2.49
N GLY A 61 19.89 16.74 -2.80
CA GLY A 61 20.17 15.31 -2.92
C GLY A 61 18.94 14.45 -2.66
N SER A 62 19.10 13.17 -2.79
CA SER A 62 18.00 12.22 -2.68
C SER A 62 18.39 10.95 -1.92
N TRP A 63 17.40 10.26 -1.42
CA TRP A 63 17.58 9.10 -0.56
C TRP A 63 16.52 8.04 -0.81
N MET A 64 16.86 6.82 -0.43
CA MET A 64 15.96 5.68 -0.31
C MET A 64 16.16 5.05 1.07
N TRP A 65 15.08 4.62 1.67
CA TRP A 65 15.10 3.79 2.87
C TRP A 65 14.37 2.48 2.57
N ARG A 66 14.94 1.38 3.03
CA ARG A 66 14.37 0.04 2.88
C ARG A 66 14.15 -0.56 4.25
N HIS A 67 13.00 -1.16 4.46
CA HIS A 67 12.72 -1.90 5.69
C HIS A 67 13.80 -2.98 5.93
N GLY A 68 14.32 -3.06 7.14
CA GLY A 68 15.39 -4.00 7.51
C GLY A 68 16.80 -3.68 7.01
N ALA A 69 16.97 -2.83 5.97
CA ALA A 69 18.28 -2.46 5.42
C ALA A 69 18.68 -1.00 5.70
N GLY A 70 17.71 -0.14 6.05
CA GLY A 70 17.95 1.24 6.43
C GLY A 70 18.12 2.19 5.25
N TYR A 71 18.88 3.25 5.50
CA TYR A 71 19.02 4.41 4.64
C TYR A 71 20.15 4.25 3.59
N GLN A 72 19.92 4.75 2.37
CA GLN A 72 20.89 4.82 1.28
C GLN A 72 20.73 6.13 0.50
N SER A 73 21.83 6.83 0.20
CA SER A 73 21.82 7.97 -0.73
C SER A 73 21.64 7.51 -2.17
N LEU A 74 20.92 8.30 -2.95
CA LEU A 74 20.71 8.06 -4.38
C LEU A 74 21.47 9.10 -5.22
N PRO A 75 21.86 8.77 -6.46
CA PRO A 75 22.56 9.67 -7.36
C PRO A 75 21.62 10.59 -8.16
N LEU A 76 20.50 11.00 -7.58
CA LEU A 76 19.57 11.97 -8.14
C LEU A 76 19.66 13.28 -7.34
N THR A 77 19.41 14.41 -7.98
CA THR A 77 19.23 15.70 -7.30
C THR A 77 17.89 15.74 -6.58
N ALA A 78 16.85 15.13 -7.17
CA ALA A 78 15.55 14.96 -6.55
C ALA A 78 14.93 13.62 -6.96
N VAL A 79 14.25 12.95 -6.02
CA VAL A 79 13.33 11.84 -6.28
C VAL A 79 11.93 12.41 -6.42
N LEU A 80 11.18 11.96 -7.42
CA LEU A 80 9.79 12.37 -7.67
C LEU A 80 8.83 11.18 -7.79
N GLY A 81 9.33 9.98 -8.13
CA GLY A 81 8.51 8.78 -8.21
C GLY A 81 9.32 7.49 -8.25
N MET A 82 8.65 6.37 -8.11
CA MET A 82 9.19 5.02 -8.30
C MET A 82 8.14 4.10 -8.92
N ASN A 83 8.59 2.96 -9.44
CA ASN A 83 7.66 1.91 -9.87
C ASN A 83 7.11 1.14 -8.66
N SER A 84 6.20 0.20 -8.90
CA SER A 84 5.52 -0.57 -7.84
C SER A 84 6.48 -1.40 -6.98
N TRP A 85 7.62 -1.81 -7.54
CA TRP A 85 8.61 -2.65 -6.88
C TRP A 85 9.73 -1.86 -6.17
N GLY A 86 9.62 -0.52 -6.18
CA GLY A 86 10.63 0.35 -5.56
C GLY A 86 11.81 0.67 -6.46
N GLN A 87 11.90 0.09 -7.66
CA GLN A 87 12.92 0.41 -8.68
C GLN A 87 12.43 0.04 -10.09
N PRO A 88 12.67 0.88 -11.12
CA PRO A 88 13.47 2.11 -11.06
C PRO A 88 12.82 3.23 -10.26
N ILE A 89 13.67 4.11 -9.71
CA ILE A 89 13.30 5.37 -9.08
C ILE A 89 13.59 6.50 -10.08
N VAL A 90 12.66 7.43 -10.25
CA VAL A 90 12.78 8.54 -11.20
C VAL A 90 12.72 9.90 -10.51
N GLY A 91 13.23 10.90 -11.20
CA GLY A 91 13.25 12.28 -10.72
C GLY A 91 14.10 13.17 -11.60
N GLU A 92 15.01 13.87 -10.98
CA GLU A 92 15.90 14.85 -11.59
C GLU A 92 17.37 14.53 -11.32
N SER A 93 18.23 14.85 -12.28
CA SER A 93 19.68 14.78 -12.15
C SER A 93 20.33 15.96 -12.86
N ASP A 94 21.63 16.12 -12.68
CA ASP A 94 22.46 17.02 -13.48
C ASP A 94 22.96 16.27 -14.73
N ASP A 95 22.97 16.93 -15.90
CA ASP A 95 23.46 16.35 -17.15
C ASP A 95 24.99 16.38 -17.30
N GLY A 96 25.71 16.81 -16.26
CA GLY A 96 27.16 17.01 -16.25
C GLY A 96 27.60 18.41 -16.72
N ALA A 97 26.66 19.23 -17.21
CA ALA A 97 26.89 20.62 -17.60
C ALA A 97 26.15 21.63 -16.67
N GLY A 98 25.45 21.12 -15.65
CA GLY A 98 24.71 21.92 -14.68
C GLY A 98 23.25 22.14 -15.04
N ASN A 99 22.71 21.40 -16.04
CA ASN A 99 21.30 21.51 -16.42
C ASN A 99 20.47 20.43 -15.72
N GLN A 100 19.28 20.81 -15.26
CA GLN A 100 18.32 19.89 -14.65
C GLN A 100 17.66 19.02 -15.72
N VAL A 101 17.78 17.71 -15.59
CA VAL A 101 17.27 16.74 -16.56
C VAL A 101 16.55 15.58 -15.89
N ALA A 102 15.47 15.11 -16.52
CA ALA A 102 14.77 13.90 -16.10
C ALA A 102 15.71 12.68 -16.13
N ALA A 103 15.70 11.90 -15.05
CA ALA A 103 16.59 10.77 -14.88
C ALA A 103 15.92 9.60 -14.15
N ALA A 104 16.49 8.40 -14.30
CA ALA A 104 16.08 7.19 -13.59
C ALA A 104 17.28 6.49 -12.97
N VAL A 105 17.09 5.83 -11.82
CA VAL A 105 18.08 4.96 -11.18
C VAL A 105 17.53 3.55 -11.15
N TYR A 106 18.25 2.62 -11.74
CA TYR A 106 17.97 1.19 -11.76
C TYR A 106 18.84 0.46 -10.72
N SER A 107 18.37 -0.68 -10.24
CA SER A 107 19.08 -1.49 -9.22
C SER A 107 20.50 -1.89 -9.63
N ASP A 108 20.74 -2.07 -10.91
CA ASP A 108 21.98 -2.51 -11.50
C ASP A 108 22.86 -1.37 -12.03
N SER A 109 22.38 -0.12 -12.01
CA SER A 109 23.10 1.04 -12.55
C SER A 109 24.24 1.55 -11.66
N GLY A 110 24.41 0.98 -10.46
CA GLY A 110 25.36 1.48 -9.46
C GLY A 110 25.00 2.91 -9.05
N ASN A 111 26.00 3.81 -9.01
CA ASN A 111 25.78 5.21 -8.65
C ASN A 111 25.64 6.14 -9.87
N THR A 112 25.25 5.61 -11.05
CA THR A 112 25.12 6.41 -12.26
C THR A 112 23.64 6.48 -12.67
N PRO A 113 23.02 7.67 -12.70
CA PRO A 113 21.64 7.81 -13.18
C PRO A 113 21.59 7.60 -14.70
N TYR A 114 20.52 6.98 -15.17
CA TYR A 114 20.17 6.95 -16.58
C TYR A 114 19.43 8.25 -16.93
N LEU A 115 19.99 9.06 -17.81
CA LEU A 115 19.36 10.31 -18.23
C LEU A 115 18.24 10.01 -19.25
N ILE A 116 17.00 10.33 -18.87
CA ILE A 116 15.82 10.29 -19.77
C ILE A 116 15.94 11.38 -20.82
N GLY A 117 16.54 12.51 -20.45
CA GLY A 117 16.89 13.59 -21.36
C GLY A 117 15.85 14.70 -21.43
N PHE A 118 16.03 15.56 -22.44
CA PHE A 118 15.15 16.70 -22.73
C PHE A 118 14.11 16.36 -23.79
N TYR A 119 13.11 17.21 -23.92
CA TYR A 119 12.15 17.09 -25.03
C TYR A 119 12.84 17.27 -26.38
N PRO A 120 12.50 16.48 -27.42
CA PRO A 120 13.13 16.59 -28.73
C PRO A 120 13.05 18.01 -29.32
N GLY A 121 14.22 18.54 -29.71
CA GLY A 121 14.38 19.88 -30.22
C GLY A 121 14.58 20.98 -29.17
N SER A 122 14.47 20.66 -27.88
CA SER A 122 14.85 21.57 -26.81
C SER A 122 16.35 21.53 -26.57
N SER A 123 16.96 22.66 -26.21
CA SER A 123 18.39 22.79 -25.96
C SER A 123 18.67 23.14 -24.51
N PRO A 124 19.63 22.46 -23.85
CA PRO A 124 20.12 22.86 -22.52
C PRO A 124 20.68 24.29 -22.49
N GLU A 125 21.19 24.78 -23.63
CA GLU A 125 21.74 26.14 -23.75
C GLU A 125 20.68 27.23 -23.53
N ASP A 126 19.39 26.88 -23.69
CA ASP A 126 18.26 27.78 -23.48
C ASP A 126 17.70 27.68 -22.03
N ASN A 127 18.40 27.03 -21.12
CA ASN A 127 17.97 26.71 -19.74
C ASN A 127 16.68 25.90 -19.66
N PHE A 128 16.42 25.05 -20.64
CA PHE A 128 15.27 24.15 -20.61
C PHE A 128 15.50 23.04 -19.60
N LEU A 129 14.42 22.65 -18.92
CA LEU A 129 14.43 21.61 -17.90
C LEU A 129 13.49 20.46 -18.27
N SER A 130 13.74 19.31 -17.65
CA SER A 130 12.82 18.19 -17.63
C SER A 130 12.87 17.48 -16.26
N SER A 131 11.75 16.88 -15.85
CA SER A 131 11.59 16.19 -14.58
C SER A 131 10.68 14.98 -14.76
N ALA A 132 11.08 13.80 -14.30
CA ALA A 132 10.27 12.59 -14.33
C ALA A 132 9.54 12.41 -13.00
N TYR A 133 8.20 12.47 -13.02
CA TYR A 133 7.34 12.43 -11.84
C TYR A 133 6.82 11.03 -11.51
N GLY A 134 6.85 10.11 -12.45
CA GLY A 134 6.41 8.73 -12.23
C GLY A 134 6.96 7.78 -13.28
N ILE A 135 6.99 6.51 -12.94
CA ILE A 135 7.39 5.41 -13.82
C ILE A 135 6.57 4.17 -13.49
N SER A 136 6.07 3.49 -14.52
CA SER A 136 5.31 2.25 -14.39
C SER A 136 6.21 1.02 -14.40
N ASP A 137 5.66 -0.15 -14.08
CA ASP A 137 6.39 -1.42 -14.04
C ASP A 137 6.88 -1.86 -15.43
N ASN A 138 6.22 -1.44 -16.50
CA ASN A 138 6.65 -1.68 -17.87
C ASN A 138 7.63 -0.61 -18.40
N GLY A 139 8.19 0.24 -17.54
CA GLY A 139 9.25 1.19 -17.86
C GLY A 139 8.80 2.44 -18.61
N VAL A 140 7.52 2.80 -18.54
CA VAL A 140 7.02 4.08 -19.07
C VAL A 140 7.21 5.16 -18.03
N ALA A 141 8.05 6.16 -18.31
CA ALA A 141 8.22 7.35 -17.47
C ALA A 141 7.32 8.50 -17.97
N VAL A 142 6.85 9.31 -17.01
CA VAL A 142 6.01 10.47 -17.27
C VAL A 142 6.46 11.68 -16.46
N GLY A 143 6.13 12.88 -16.91
CA GLY A 143 6.52 14.06 -16.17
C GLY A 143 6.25 15.37 -16.90
N LEU A 144 7.16 16.31 -16.67
CA LEU A 144 7.16 17.63 -17.28
C LEU A 144 8.47 17.85 -18.05
N ALA A 145 8.39 18.43 -19.24
CA ALA A 145 9.54 18.91 -19.97
C ALA A 145 9.20 20.23 -20.66
N GLN A 146 10.20 21.08 -20.88
CA GLN A 146 10.01 22.28 -21.70
C GLN A 146 10.21 21.94 -23.17
N ASN A 147 9.25 22.37 -24.00
CA ASN A 147 9.35 22.25 -25.46
C ASN A 147 10.20 23.39 -26.04
N PRO A 148 10.54 23.38 -27.37
CA PRO A 148 11.34 24.41 -28.00
C PRO A 148 10.76 25.85 -27.90
N ASP A 149 9.45 25.97 -27.65
CA ASP A 149 8.79 27.26 -27.44
C ASP A 149 8.88 27.76 -25.99
N GLY A 150 9.53 26.99 -25.09
CA GLY A 150 9.67 27.29 -23.66
C GLY A 150 8.46 26.92 -22.81
N ASN A 151 7.44 26.27 -23.38
CA ASN A 151 6.26 25.86 -22.63
C ASN A 151 6.51 24.54 -21.88
N ALA A 152 6.10 24.48 -20.60
CA ALA A 152 6.09 23.25 -19.83
C ALA A 152 4.96 22.33 -20.32
N ILE A 153 5.32 21.13 -20.75
CA ILE A 153 4.40 20.14 -21.30
C ILE A 153 4.46 18.81 -20.57
N ALA A 154 3.31 18.15 -20.41
CA ALA A 154 3.26 16.78 -19.99
C ALA A 154 3.88 15.85 -21.02
N PHE A 155 4.77 14.97 -20.61
CA PHE A 155 5.39 13.99 -21.48
C PHE A 155 5.15 12.54 -21.03
N ARG A 156 5.26 11.64 -21.99
CA ARG A 156 5.42 10.21 -21.82
C ARG A 156 6.72 9.80 -22.51
N TRP A 157 7.51 8.98 -21.85
CA TRP A 157 8.77 8.47 -22.36
C TRP A 157 8.81 6.95 -22.30
N THR A 158 9.42 6.34 -23.31
CA THR A 158 9.82 4.93 -23.31
C THR A 158 11.24 4.81 -23.85
N GLN A 159 11.98 3.80 -23.43
CA GLN A 159 13.34 3.58 -23.92
C GLN A 159 13.42 3.43 -25.44
N ALA A 160 12.43 2.79 -26.07
CA ALA A 160 12.40 2.58 -27.52
C ALA A 160 11.88 3.80 -28.30
N GLY A 161 10.92 4.55 -27.73
CA GLY A 161 10.22 5.63 -28.43
C GLY A 161 10.68 7.04 -28.07
N GLY A 162 11.56 7.17 -27.06
CA GLY A 162 11.95 8.48 -26.54
C GLY A 162 10.80 9.24 -25.88
N MET A 163 10.98 10.54 -25.73
CA MET A 163 10.02 11.44 -25.08
C MET A 163 9.01 11.97 -26.10
N THR A 164 7.73 11.86 -25.79
CA THR A 164 6.61 12.33 -26.61
C THR A 164 5.65 13.15 -25.74
N ARG A 165 5.03 14.17 -26.35
CA ARG A 165 4.04 15.01 -25.68
C ARG A 165 2.74 14.24 -25.42
N MET A 166 2.15 14.45 -24.24
CA MET A 166 0.81 13.95 -23.93
C MET A 166 -0.26 14.84 -24.58
N PRO A 167 -1.34 14.26 -25.14
CA PRO A 167 -2.43 15.04 -25.68
C PRO A 167 -3.21 15.75 -24.57
N VAL A 168 -3.53 17.01 -24.76
CA VAL A 168 -4.34 17.84 -23.85
C VAL A 168 -5.31 18.69 -24.64
N ALA A 169 -6.42 19.11 -24.00
CA ALA A 169 -7.43 19.94 -24.66
C ALA A 169 -6.91 21.33 -25.02
N ARG A 170 -5.95 21.84 -24.27
CA ARG A 170 -5.33 23.17 -24.47
C ARG A 170 -3.83 23.03 -24.65
N PRO A 171 -3.38 22.75 -25.89
CA PRO A 171 -1.97 22.50 -26.14
C PRO A 171 -1.07 23.74 -25.98
N ASP A 172 -1.64 24.94 -26.04
CA ASP A 172 -0.90 26.21 -25.92
C ASP A 172 -0.71 26.65 -24.44
N THR A 173 -1.26 25.92 -23.49
CA THR A 173 -1.09 26.17 -22.07
C THR A 173 -0.17 25.10 -21.43
N PHE A 174 0.25 25.35 -20.19
CA PHE A 174 1.13 24.42 -19.48
C PHE A 174 0.39 23.13 -19.10
N SER A 175 1.13 22.04 -19.02
CA SER A 175 0.64 20.74 -18.57
C SER A 175 1.75 19.93 -17.89
N ARG A 176 1.35 19.03 -17.00
CA ARG A 176 2.25 18.08 -16.32
C ARG A 176 1.55 16.76 -16.08
N ALA A 177 2.25 15.66 -16.30
CA ALA A 177 1.87 14.37 -15.76
C ALA A 177 2.46 14.23 -14.34
N ASN A 178 1.60 14.16 -13.33
CA ASN A 178 2.00 14.03 -11.93
C ASN A 178 2.40 12.60 -11.57
N GLY A 179 1.93 11.62 -12.35
CA GLY A 179 2.26 10.22 -12.16
C GLY A 179 1.59 9.31 -13.16
N ILE A 180 1.84 8.02 -12.99
CA ILE A 180 1.34 6.93 -13.83
C ILE A 180 1.00 5.74 -12.94
N SER A 181 -0.07 5.01 -13.27
CA SER A 181 -0.43 3.76 -12.59
C SER A 181 0.68 2.71 -12.75
N GLY A 182 0.83 1.79 -11.80
CA GLY A 182 1.83 0.73 -11.87
C GLY A 182 1.70 -0.11 -13.13
N SER A 183 0.48 -0.41 -13.57
CA SER A 183 0.19 -1.11 -14.84
C SER A 183 0.57 -0.33 -16.09
N GLY A 184 0.72 1.01 -16.00
CA GLY A 184 1.06 1.88 -17.11
C GLY A 184 -0.12 2.32 -17.99
N GLY A 185 -1.34 1.87 -17.70
CA GLY A 185 -2.53 2.18 -18.51
C GLY A 185 -3.12 3.56 -18.24
N VAL A 186 -2.90 4.12 -17.06
CA VAL A 186 -3.46 5.41 -16.64
C VAL A 186 -2.37 6.35 -16.19
N ILE A 187 -2.37 7.55 -16.79
CA ILE A 187 -1.50 8.68 -16.42
C ILE A 187 -2.40 9.76 -15.84
N TYR A 188 -1.93 10.51 -14.86
CA TYR A 188 -2.72 11.55 -14.21
C TYR A 188 -1.89 12.81 -13.96
N GLY A 189 -2.56 13.97 -13.93
CA GLY A 189 -1.89 15.25 -13.79
C GLY A 189 -2.81 16.43 -14.01
N TRP A 190 -2.33 17.44 -14.71
CA TRP A 190 -3.07 18.68 -14.98
C TRP A 190 -2.71 19.33 -16.32
N ASN A 191 -3.62 20.17 -16.79
CA ASN A 191 -3.44 21.10 -17.90
C ASN A 191 -4.02 22.47 -17.50
N ASP A 192 -3.30 23.55 -17.74
CA ASP A 192 -3.79 24.89 -17.42
C ASP A 192 -4.95 25.28 -18.33
N ARG A 193 -5.86 26.05 -17.78
CA ARG A 193 -6.94 26.76 -18.47
C ARG A 193 -6.42 28.07 -19.04
N GLU A 194 -7.22 28.72 -19.86
CA GLU A 194 -6.92 30.05 -20.44
C GLU A 194 -6.77 31.15 -19.38
N ASP A 195 -7.44 30.98 -18.23
CA ASP A 195 -7.36 31.88 -17.08
C ASP A 195 -6.17 31.59 -16.14
N GLY A 196 -5.33 30.60 -16.49
CA GLY A 196 -4.12 30.21 -15.73
C GLY A 196 -4.36 29.27 -14.57
N TYR A 197 -5.60 28.84 -14.31
CA TYR A 197 -5.89 27.83 -13.30
C TYR A 197 -5.74 26.42 -13.84
N ARG A 198 -5.36 25.48 -12.97
CA ARG A 198 -5.18 24.07 -13.32
C ARG A 198 -6.49 23.32 -13.44
N THR A 199 -6.55 22.42 -14.41
CA THR A 199 -7.60 21.43 -14.58
C THR A 199 -6.98 20.05 -14.49
N GLY A 200 -7.53 19.17 -13.66
CA GLY A 200 -7.10 17.77 -13.59
C GLY A 200 -7.28 17.06 -14.94
N VAL A 201 -6.33 16.24 -15.30
CA VAL A 201 -6.39 15.39 -16.50
C VAL A 201 -6.04 13.96 -16.10
N ILE A 202 -6.82 13.03 -16.63
CA ILE A 202 -6.56 11.59 -16.52
C ILE A 202 -6.44 11.05 -17.95
N TRP A 203 -5.28 10.51 -18.31
CA TRP A 203 -5.09 9.86 -19.62
C TRP A 203 -5.30 8.36 -19.46
N VAL A 204 -6.40 7.88 -20.02
CA VAL A 204 -6.72 6.44 -20.07
C VAL A 204 -6.29 5.93 -21.45
N ASP A 205 -5.37 4.98 -21.49
CA ASP A 205 -4.78 4.47 -22.73
C ASP A 205 -4.29 5.58 -23.69
N GLY A 206 -3.72 6.64 -23.09
CA GLY A 206 -3.20 7.80 -23.80
C GLY A 206 -4.24 8.84 -24.23
N SER A 207 -5.53 8.63 -23.98
CA SER A 207 -6.61 9.58 -24.30
C SER A 207 -6.97 10.42 -23.08
N PRO A 208 -7.01 11.77 -23.19
CA PRO A 208 -7.30 12.62 -22.06
C PRO A 208 -8.78 12.58 -21.67
N VAL A 209 -9.03 12.34 -20.38
CA VAL A 209 -10.32 12.48 -19.72
C VAL A 209 -10.20 13.62 -18.72
N TYR A 210 -11.13 14.54 -18.75
CA TYR A 210 -11.21 15.63 -17.80
C TYR A 210 -12.25 15.26 -16.73
N PRO A 211 -11.85 15.10 -15.44
CA PRO A 211 -12.78 14.82 -14.38
C PRO A 211 -13.90 15.87 -14.37
N THR A 212 -15.14 15.41 -14.49
CA THR A 212 -16.30 16.31 -14.50
C THR A 212 -16.62 16.78 -13.10
N ASN A 213 -16.92 18.07 -12.97
CA ASN A 213 -17.41 18.62 -11.72
C ASN A 213 -18.77 17.99 -11.38
N PRO A 214 -18.97 17.36 -10.20
CA PRO A 214 -20.26 16.78 -9.81
C PRO A 214 -21.31 17.83 -9.42
N GLY A 215 -21.08 19.11 -9.70
CA GLY A 215 -22.02 20.20 -9.37
C GLY A 215 -21.98 20.66 -7.89
N ILE A 216 -21.16 20.02 -7.07
CA ILE A 216 -20.93 20.40 -5.67
C ILE A 216 -19.94 21.56 -5.59
N TYR A 217 -19.01 21.61 -6.53
CA TYR A 217 -18.12 22.74 -6.75
C TYR A 217 -18.93 23.83 -7.47
N GLY A 218 -19.73 24.58 -6.70
CA GLY A 218 -20.54 25.66 -7.23
C GLY A 218 -19.62 26.68 -7.85
N ASP A 219 -19.61 26.73 -9.19
CA ASP A 219 -18.73 27.62 -9.87
C ASP A 219 -19.49 28.72 -10.60
N SER A 220 -19.00 29.91 -10.37
CA SER A 220 -19.21 31.01 -11.30
C SER A 220 -18.48 30.78 -12.64
N PHE A 221 -17.58 29.75 -12.73
CA PHE A 221 -16.63 29.57 -13.82
C PHE A 221 -16.59 28.17 -14.44
N GLY A 222 -17.41 27.20 -14.00
CA GLY A 222 -17.41 25.84 -14.55
C GLY A 222 -16.07 25.12 -14.34
N SER A 223 -15.45 25.28 -13.16
CA SER A 223 -14.10 24.78 -12.91
C SER A 223 -14.07 23.28 -12.66
N PRO A 224 -13.47 22.48 -13.56
CA PRO A 224 -13.16 21.09 -13.25
C PRO A 224 -12.15 21.02 -12.09
N PRO A 225 -12.08 19.89 -11.37
CA PRO A 225 -11.16 19.66 -10.27
C PRO A 225 -9.70 19.98 -10.61
N GLY A 226 -8.99 20.66 -9.71
CA GLY A 226 -7.72 21.30 -9.99
C GLY A 226 -6.56 20.41 -10.40
N GLU A 227 -6.31 19.26 -9.74
CA GLU A 227 -5.21 18.35 -10.07
C GLU A 227 -5.57 16.90 -9.75
N ALA A 228 -5.15 15.97 -10.59
CA ALA A 228 -5.08 14.55 -10.27
C ALA A 228 -3.68 14.24 -9.70
N LEU A 229 -3.63 13.62 -8.51
CA LEU A 229 -2.41 13.52 -7.69
C LEU A 229 -1.93 12.08 -7.45
N GLY A 230 -2.82 11.09 -7.46
CA GLY A 230 -2.49 9.70 -7.23
C GLY A 230 -3.45 8.73 -7.90
N SER A 231 -3.06 7.47 -8.02
CA SER A 231 -3.91 6.38 -8.48
C SER A 231 -3.55 5.07 -7.79
N ASN A 232 -4.48 4.10 -7.80
CA ASN A 232 -4.16 2.71 -7.50
C ASN A 232 -3.39 2.06 -8.67
N TYR A 233 -2.97 0.80 -8.49
CA TYR A 233 -2.07 0.11 -9.41
C TYR A 233 -2.59 0.01 -10.85
N ASP A 234 -3.86 -0.33 -11.03
CA ASP A 234 -4.47 -0.48 -12.35
C ASP A 234 -5.03 0.84 -12.92
N GLY A 235 -5.07 1.91 -12.12
CA GLY A 235 -5.61 3.21 -12.49
C GLY A 235 -7.14 3.26 -12.50
N SER A 236 -7.83 2.24 -11.97
CA SER A 236 -9.30 2.23 -11.87
C SER A 236 -9.84 3.29 -10.91
N VAL A 237 -9.00 3.71 -9.95
CA VAL A 237 -9.27 4.82 -9.03
C VAL A 237 -8.16 5.86 -9.14
N VAL A 238 -8.56 7.12 -9.35
CA VAL A 238 -7.66 8.28 -9.33
C VAL A 238 -8.14 9.23 -8.24
N VAL A 239 -7.18 9.84 -7.53
CA VAL A 239 -7.46 10.80 -6.46
C VAL A 239 -6.78 12.13 -6.72
N GLY A 240 -7.28 13.17 -6.09
CA GLY A 240 -6.73 14.51 -6.30
C GLY A 240 -7.41 15.58 -5.45
N GLN A 241 -7.34 16.81 -5.93
CA GLN A 241 -7.96 17.96 -5.28
C GLN A 241 -8.63 18.87 -6.32
N GLY A 242 -9.73 19.51 -5.91
CA GLY A 242 -10.45 20.48 -6.72
C GLY A 242 -10.54 21.83 -6.02
N TYR A 243 -10.45 22.91 -6.82
CA TYR A 243 -10.61 24.25 -6.30
C TYR A 243 -12.09 24.64 -6.27
N TYR A 244 -12.50 25.25 -5.16
CA TYR A 244 -13.71 26.03 -5.06
C TYR A 244 -13.40 27.50 -5.30
N ASP A 245 -14.42 28.24 -5.62
CA ASP A 245 -14.51 29.68 -5.79
C ASP A 245 -13.24 30.47 -5.38
N ASP A 246 -12.60 31.15 -6.33
CA ASP A 246 -11.46 32.06 -6.16
C ASP A 246 -10.18 31.48 -5.50
N ASN A 247 -9.90 30.18 -5.58
CA ASN A 247 -8.74 29.50 -4.98
C ASN A 247 -8.65 29.60 -3.44
N LEU A 248 -9.71 29.97 -2.76
CA LEU A 248 -9.73 30.04 -1.30
C LEU A 248 -9.98 28.68 -0.66
N TYR A 249 -10.54 27.75 -1.42
CA TYR A 249 -10.95 26.44 -0.93
C TYR A 249 -10.52 25.36 -1.89
N SER A 250 -10.03 24.24 -1.35
CA SER A 250 -9.84 23.02 -2.13
C SER A 250 -10.39 21.82 -1.39
N GLU A 251 -10.92 20.86 -2.11
CA GLU A 251 -11.47 19.65 -1.55
C GLU A 251 -10.89 18.43 -2.26
N ALA A 252 -10.49 17.44 -1.48
CA ALA A 252 -10.04 16.16 -1.97
C ALA A 252 -11.18 15.41 -2.67
N TRP A 253 -10.86 14.72 -3.74
CA TRP A 253 -11.80 13.92 -4.50
C TRP A 253 -11.23 12.56 -4.89
N ARG A 254 -12.15 11.65 -5.17
CA ARG A 254 -11.94 10.32 -5.75
C ARG A 254 -12.67 10.23 -7.07
N TRP A 255 -12.03 9.69 -8.09
CA TRP A 255 -12.61 9.46 -9.41
C TRP A 255 -12.54 7.99 -9.80
N THR A 256 -13.61 7.49 -10.41
CA THR A 256 -13.63 6.24 -11.17
C THR A 256 -14.29 6.50 -12.53
N GLN A 257 -14.04 5.63 -13.48
CA GLN A 257 -14.71 5.76 -14.78
C GLN A 257 -16.23 5.57 -14.69
N ALA A 258 -16.70 4.78 -13.72
CA ALA A 258 -18.13 4.49 -13.53
C ALA A 258 -18.86 5.64 -12.82
N ASP A 259 -18.26 6.20 -11.76
CA ASP A 259 -18.94 7.14 -10.86
C ASP A 259 -18.59 8.61 -11.16
N GLY A 260 -17.56 8.84 -12.00
CA GLY A 260 -17.00 10.17 -12.17
C GLY A 260 -16.30 10.67 -10.90
N THR A 261 -16.21 12.00 -10.76
CA THR A 261 -15.56 12.64 -9.59
C THR A 261 -16.51 12.70 -8.41
N GLN A 262 -16.09 12.17 -7.26
CA GLN A 262 -16.81 12.22 -5.99
C GLN A 262 -15.96 12.95 -4.94
N PRO A 263 -16.47 14.00 -4.28
CA PRO A 263 -15.77 14.65 -3.19
C PRO A 263 -15.68 13.71 -1.98
N ILE A 264 -14.56 13.76 -1.26
CA ILE A 264 -14.36 12.95 -0.05
C ILE A 264 -14.29 13.78 1.23
N GLY A 265 -14.48 15.09 1.13
CA GLY A 265 -14.66 16.01 2.26
C GLY A 265 -13.38 16.73 2.69
N VAL A 266 -13.58 17.56 3.73
CA VAL A 266 -12.54 18.34 4.41
C VAL A 266 -12.74 18.16 5.90
N ILE A 267 -11.65 17.97 6.65
CA ILE A 267 -11.67 18.03 8.12
C ILE A 267 -10.70 19.10 8.62
N VAL A 268 -11.06 19.73 9.72
CA VAL A 268 -10.24 20.76 10.36
C VAL A 268 -10.15 20.47 11.85
N ARG A 269 -8.93 20.46 12.38
CA ARG A 269 -8.73 20.31 13.83
C ARG A 269 -9.00 21.64 14.53
N ALA A 270 -9.83 21.61 15.60
CA ALA A 270 -9.98 22.77 16.46
C ALA A 270 -8.68 23.03 17.21
N GLY A 271 -8.22 24.24 17.15
CA GLY A 271 -7.10 24.71 17.95
C GLY A 271 -7.50 25.92 18.82
N PRO A 272 -6.70 26.28 19.80
CA PRO A 272 -6.85 27.56 20.49
C PRO A 272 -6.69 28.71 19.47
N THR A 273 -7.26 29.85 19.77
CA THR A 273 -7.07 31.07 18.98
C THR A 273 -5.58 31.30 18.68
N ASN A 274 -5.25 31.64 17.42
CA ASN A 274 -3.88 32.03 17.07
C ASN A 274 -3.46 33.29 17.86
N SER A 275 -2.20 33.65 17.75
CA SER A 275 -1.62 34.84 18.42
C SER A 275 -2.31 36.17 18.02
N MET A 276 -3.16 36.17 16.99
CA MET A 276 -3.98 37.30 16.54
C MET A 276 -5.41 37.24 17.04
N GLY A 277 -5.77 36.28 17.92
CA GLY A 277 -7.11 36.15 18.47
C GLY A 277 -8.17 35.64 17.49
N GLN A 278 -7.75 35.08 16.34
CA GLN A 278 -8.67 34.51 15.36
C GLN A 278 -9.07 33.11 15.79
N TYR A 279 -10.36 32.83 15.80
CA TYR A 279 -10.89 31.50 16.10
C TYR A 279 -10.37 30.48 15.10
N ILE A 280 -9.78 29.42 15.61
CA ILE A 280 -9.55 28.21 14.87
C ILE A 280 -10.84 27.40 14.93
N ALA A 281 -11.32 26.94 13.77
CA ALA A 281 -12.61 26.30 13.65
C ALA A 281 -12.80 25.13 14.64
N PRO A 282 -14.01 24.86 15.12
CA PRO A 282 -14.28 23.69 15.93
C PRO A 282 -13.95 22.41 15.16
N ALA A 283 -13.37 21.40 15.84
CA ALA A 283 -13.13 20.10 15.26
C ALA A 283 -14.45 19.50 14.78
N GLY A 284 -14.47 19.02 13.55
CA GLY A 284 -15.65 18.39 12.98
C GLY A 284 -15.37 17.91 11.55
N ILE A 285 -16.15 16.92 11.13
CA ILE A 285 -16.24 16.54 9.72
C ILE A 285 -17.24 17.49 9.09
N PHE A 286 -16.81 18.23 8.10
CA PHE A 286 -17.67 19.13 7.36
C PHE A 286 -17.85 18.57 5.95
N ALA A 287 -19.07 18.29 5.58
CA ALA A 287 -19.44 17.90 4.23
C ALA A 287 -19.32 19.06 3.21
N ASP A 288 -19.07 20.27 3.70
CA ASP A 288 -18.91 21.49 2.91
C ASP A 288 -17.58 22.14 3.29
N ALA A 289 -16.73 22.44 2.28
CA ALA A 289 -15.45 23.13 2.45
C ALA A 289 -15.58 24.55 3.03
N ARG A 290 -16.80 25.03 3.29
CA ARG A 290 -17.12 26.38 3.72
C ARG A 290 -17.39 26.43 5.23
N LEU A 291 -16.36 26.66 6.00
CA LEU A 291 -16.51 26.97 7.41
C LEU A 291 -16.88 28.45 7.61
N LEU A 292 -18.13 28.67 8.04
CA LEU A 292 -18.58 30.01 8.36
C LEU A 292 -17.97 30.48 9.69
N ARG A 293 -17.23 31.58 9.66
CA ARG A 293 -16.77 32.27 10.88
C ARG A 293 -17.91 32.95 11.57
N PRO A 294 -17.83 33.20 12.92
CA PRO A 294 -18.86 33.95 13.65
C PRO A 294 -19.10 35.38 13.13
N ASP A 295 -18.11 35.97 12.43
CA ASP A 295 -18.19 37.29 11.80
C ASP A 295 -18.74 37.25 10.36
N GLY A 296 -19.16 36.06 9.87
CA GLY A 296 -19.74 35.89 8.54
C GLY A 296 -18.72 35.68 7.42
N PHE A 297 -17.40 35.62 7.72
CA PHE A 297 -16.36 35.29 6.76
C PHE A 297 -16.12 33.78 6.74
N PHE A 298 -15.57 33.26 5.61
CA PHE A 298 -15.17 31.87 5.47
C PHE A 298 -13.69 31.68 5.81
N PHE A 299 -13.35 30.53 6.41
CA PHE A 299 -11.95 30.12 6.52
C PHE A 299 -11.50 29.45 5.22
N PRO A 300 -10.31 29.74 4.72
CA PRO A 300 -9.74 28.96 3.63
C PRO A 300 -9.43 27.55 4.12
N THR A 301 -10.27 26.59 3.75
CA THR A 301 -10.07 25.17 4.07
C THR A 301 -9.52 24.43 2.86
N GLN A 302 -8.69 23.41 3.10
CA GLN A 302 -8.13 22.62 2.04
C GLN A 302 -8.03 21.15 2.45
N SER A 303 -8.22 20.27 1.48
CA SER A 303 -7.82 18.87 1.57
C SER A 303 -7.26 18.39 0.23
N PHE A 304 -6.26 17.52 0.30
CA PHE A 304 -5.57 16.96 -0.85
C PHE A 304 -5.50 15.44 -0.67
N ALA A 305 -6.11 14.68 -1.57
CA ALA A 305 -5.93 13.24 -1.64
C ALA A 305 -4.67 12.95 -2.47
N LEU A 306 -3.67 12.31 -1.85
CA LEU A 306 -2.35 12.13 -2.44
C LEU A 306 -2.10 10.70 -2.91
N ALA A 307 -2.63 9.71 -2.18
CA ALA A 307 -2.45 8.30 -2.52
C ALA A 307 -3.68 7.47 -2.14
N VAL A 308 -3.82 6.31 -2.77
CA VAL A 308 -4.94 5.39 -2.62
C VAL A 308 -4.47 3.94 -2.67
N SER A 309 -5.05 3.08 -1.80
CA SER A 309 -4.79 1.65 -1.75
C SER A 309 -5.25 0.92 -3.03
N GLU A 310 -4.81 -0.31 -3.22
CA GLU A 310 -5.10 -1.11 -4.43
C GLU A 310 -6.61 -1.30 -4.67
N ASP A 311 -7.37 -1.56 -3.62
CA ASP A 311 -8.81 -1.74 -3.68
C ASP A 311 -9.60 -0.43 -3.89
N GLY A 312 -8.90 0.72 -3.84
CA GLY A 312 -9.49 2.06 -3.98
C GLY A 312 -10.32 2.52 -2.78
N ASN A 313 -10.25 1.81 -1.64
CA ASN A 313 -11.09 2.05 -0.47
C ASN A 313 -10.38 2.79 0.67
N THR A 314 -9.05 2.88 0.64
CA THR A 314 -8.29 3.68 1.62
C THR A 314 -7.55 4.79 0.90
N ILE A 315 -7.85 6.04 1.25
CA ILE A 315 -7.25 7.23 0.66
C ILE A 315 -6.54 8.02 1.76
N VAL A 316 -5.35 8.50 1.47
CA VAL A 316 -4.57 9.31 2.40
C VAL A 316 -4.14 10.64 1.78
N GLY A 317 -3.82 11.59 2.63
CA GLY A 317 -3.39 12.91 2.21
C GLY A 317 -3.28 13.88 3.37
N ASN A 318 -3.62 15.13 3.15
CA ASN A 318 -3.68 16.13 4.20
C ASN A 318 -4.94 16.98 4.14
N SER A 319 -5.36 17.51 5.28
CA SER A 319 -6.53 18.40 5.40
C SER A 319 -6.34 19.41 6.50
N GLY A 320 -6.87 20.63 6.32
CA GLY A 320 -6.77 21.67 7.32
C GLY A 320 -7.15 23.06 6.81
N ILE A 321 -6.58 24.08 7.46
CA ILE A 321 -6.76 25.47 7.07
C ILE A 321 -5.62 25.90 6.16
N GLY A 322 -5.94 26.36 4.94
CA GLY A 322 -4.97 26.86 3.95
C GLY A 322 -4.61 28.33 4.13
N ASN A 323 -3.75 28.83 3.23
CA ASN A 323 -3.26 30.20 3.15
C ASN A 323 -2.36 30.69 4.32
N GLY A 324 -1.14 30.13 4.40
CA GLY A 324 -0.01 30.84 4.99
C GLY A 324 0.10 30.81 6.51
N GLY A 325 -0.41 29.79 7.17
CA GLY A 325 -0.24 29.65 8.62
C GLY A 325 -1.27 28.76 9.29
N GLY A 326 -2.05 28.05 8.51
CA GLY A 326 -3.03 27.12 8.99
C GLY A 326 -2.42 25.78 9.44
N ILE A 327 -3.11 25.13 10.38
CA ILE A 327 -2.76 23.78 10.81
C ILE A 327 -3.28 22.81 9.75
N VAL A 328 -2.36 22.03 9.19
CA VAL A 328 -2.65 20.95 8.25
C VAL A 328 -2.21 19.65 8.91
N ASP A 329 -3.07 18.65 8.89
CA ASP A 329 -2.84 17.32 9.45
C ASP A 329 -3.08 16.24 8.39
N ALA A 330 -2.34 15.14 8.50
CA ALA A 330 -2.59 13.96 7.69
C ALA A 330 -3.96 13.36 7.98
N PHE A 331 -4.65 12.91 6.93
CA PHE A 331 -5.92 12.20 7.05
C PHE A 331 -5.84 10.79 6.46
N ILE A 332 -6.77 9.96 6.88
CA ILE A 332 -7.18 8.71 6.23
C ILE A 332 -8.68 8.80 5.95
N TRP A 333 -9.09 8.31 4.79
CA TRP A 333 -10.49 8.22 4.39
C TRP A 333 -10.81 6.80 3.97
N THR A 334 -11.96 6.30 4.42
CA THR A 334 -12.56 5.06 3.91
C THR A 334 -14.04 5.28 3.62
N PRO A 335 -14.70 4.45 2.79
CA PRO A 335 -16.14 4.56 2.56
C PRO A 335 -16.98 4.47 3.85
N THR A 336 -16.49 3.77 4.85
CA THR A 336 -17.19 3.53 6.12
C THR A 336 -16.98 4.67 7.13
N SER A 337 -15.73 5.12 7.30
CA SER A 337 -15.39 6.14 8.29
C SER A 337 -15.58 7.56 7.78
N GLY A 338 -15.62 7.76 6.46
CA GLY A 338 -15.35 9.07 5.88
C GLY A 338 -13.92 9.52 6.17
N MET A 339 -13.66 10.81 6.03
CA MET A 339 -12.34 11.41 6.33
C MET A 339 -12.17 11.59 7.84
N VAL A 340 -11.07 11.08 8.39
CA VAL A 340 -10.67 11.23 9.80
C VAL A 340 -9.19 11.59 9.89
N PHE A 341 -8.75 12.24 10.96
CA PHE A 341 -7.32 12.50 11.15
C PHE A 341 -6.57 11.19 11.35
N LEU A 342 -5.46 11.03 10.64
CA LEU A 342 -4.66 9.80 10.70
C LEU A 342 -4.16 9.52 12.12
N SER A 343 -3.75 10.56 12.87
CA SER A 343 -3.32 10.42 14.27
C SER A 343 -4.41 9.85 15.17
N ASP A 344 -5.67 10.26 14.96
CA ASP A 344 -6.80 9.78 15.76
C ASP A 344 -7.15 8.34 15.36
N TYR A 345 -7.09 8.04 14.05
CA TYR A 345 -7.34 6.69 13.54
C TYR A 345 -6.34 5.67 14.09
N VAL A 346 -5.03 5.94 14.00
CA VAL A 346 -4.00 5.01 14.47
C VAL A 346 -3.97 4.88 16.00
N ALA A 347 -4.41 5.91 16.72
CA ALA A 347 -4.61 5.82 18.18
C ALA A 347 -5.67 4.79 18.55
N THR A 348 -6.72 4.61 17.74
CA THR A 348 -7.71 3.54 17.97
C THR A 348 -7.13 2.14 17.79
N LEU A 349 -6.05 2.02 17.00
CA LEU A 349 -5.29 0.79 16.81
C LEU A 349 -4.20 0.58 17.89
N GLY A 350 -4.07 1.53 18.85
CA GLY A 350 -3.04 1.48 19.90
C GLY A 350 -1.64 1.87 19.41
N ILE A 351 -1.49 2.41 18.21
CA ILE A 351 -0.22 2.90 17.69
C ILE A 351 0.06 4.27 18.30
N ALA A 352 1.16 4.36 19.06
CA ALA A 352 1.55 5.59 19.74
C ALA A 352 2.40 6.48 18.85
N ILE A 353 1.94 7.71 18.61
CA ILE A 353 2.74 8.77 18.00
C ILE A 353 3.44 9.55 19.13
N PRO A 354 4.74 9.87 19.01
CA PRO A 354 5.45 10.63 20.04
C PRO A 354 4.78 11.94 20.37
N ASN A 355 4.72 12.29 21.66
CA ASN A 355 4.10 13.54 22.11
C ASN A 355 4.77 14.75 21.45
N GLY A 356 3.97 15.62 20.88
CA GLY A 356 4.42 16.83 20.17
C GLY A 356 4.82 16.60 18.71
N PHE A 357 4.85 15.36 18.22
CA PHE A 357 5.04 15.09 16.80
C PHE A 357 3.72 15.31 16.05
N THR A 358 3.77 16.06 14.96
CA THR A 358 2.60 16.32 14.10
C THR A 358 2.73 15.54 12.80
N LEU A 359 1.74 14.71 12.47
CA LEU A 359 1.63 14.09 11.15
C LEU A 359 1.10 15.15 10.17
N TYR A 360 2.01 15.82 9.46
CA TYR A 360 1.67 16.95 8.59
C TYR A 360 0.95 16.50 7.31
N THR A 361 1.45 15.46 6.65
CA THR A 361 0.86 14.91 5.42
C THR A 361 1.19 13.43 5.30
N ALA A 362 0.24 12.63 4.77
CA ALA A 362 0.45 11.26 4.33
C ALA A 362 0.60 11.25 2.81
N ASN A 363 1.80 10.95 2.32
CA ASN A 363 2.17 11.07 0.91
C ASN A 363 1.95 9.77 0.12
N ALA A 364 2.00 8.63 0.81
CA ALA A 364 1.95 7.33 0.18
C ALA A 364 1.25 6.29 1.08
N ILE A 365 0.67 5.28 0.44
CA ILE A 365 0.02 4.13 1.08
C ILE A 365 0.34 2.86 0.30
N SER A 366 0.54 1.74 1.01
CA SER A 366 0.74 0.42 0.41
C SER A 366 -0.52 -0.11 -0.29
N ALA A 367 -0.36 -1.13 -1.12
CA ALA A 367 -1.46 -1.75 -1.84
C ALA A 367 -2.58 -2.27 -0.92
N ASP A 368 -2.20 -2.88 0.18
CA ASP A 368 -3.13 -3.42 1.19
C ASP A 368 -3.74 -2.34 2.10
N GLY A 369 -3.28 -1.10 2.00
CA GLY A 369 -3.76 0.01 2.81
C GLY A 369 -3.23 0.04 4.25
N LEU A 370 -2.27 -0.83 4.61
CA LEU A 370 -1.82 -1.00 5.98
C LEU A 370 -0.48 -0.31 6.29
N THR A 371 0.31 0.05 5.30
CA THR A 371 1.51 0.89 5.49
C THR A 371 1.26 2.27 4.92
N ILE A 372 1.42 3.30 5.74
CA ILE A 372 1.28 4.71 5.34
C ILE A 372 2.59 5.42 5.62
N ALA A 373 3.04 6.23 4.66
CA ALA A 373 4.26 7.01 4.81
C ALA A 373 4.01 8.49 4.49
N GLY A 374 4.71 9.36 5.17
CA GLY A 374 4.50 10.79 5.00
C GLY A 374 5.56 11.66 5.65
N GLN A 375 5.19 12.90 5.89
CA GLN A 375 6.04 13.92 6.51
C GLN A 375 5.36 14.46 7.76
N GLY A 376 6.16 14.71 8.78
CA GLY A 376 5.73 15.28 10.02
C GLY A 376 6.62 16.42 10.48
N ILE A 377 6.21 17.08 11.55
CA ILE A 377 7.00 18.09 12.22
C ILE A 377 7.40 17.52 13.57
N ASP A 378 8.69 17.56 13.85
CA ASP A 378 9.26 17.08 15.11
C ASP A 378 8.76 17.89 16.31
N PRO A 379 8.88 17.38 17.55
CA PRO A 379 8.39 18.09 18.74
C PRO A 379 9.05 19.47 18.98
N THR A 380 10.17 19.76 18.36
CA THR A 380 10.81 21.09 18.46
C THR A 380 10.17 22.12 17.52
N GLY A 381 9.37 21.66 16.53
CA GLY A 381 8.76 22.49 15.50
C GLY A 381 9.77 23.01 14.46
N SER A 382 10.98 22.45 14.43
CA SER A 382 12.10 22.98 13.64
C SER A 382 12.39 22.17 12.38
N PHE A 383 12.04 20.87 12.35
CA PHE A 383 12.44 19.97 11.28
C PHE A 383 11.26 19.22 10.68
N VAL A 384 11.27 19.10 9.36
CA VAL A 384 10.40 18.17 8.63
C VAL A 384 11.06 16.80 8.67
N VAL A 385 10.33 15.81 9.17
CA VAL A 385 10.82 14.45 9.39
C VAL A 385 9.93 13.46 8.64
N PRO A 386 10.50 12.61 7.76
CA PRO A 386 9.78 11.52 7.15
C PRO A 386 9.38 10.46 8.19
N TRP A 387 8.20 9.90 8.06
CA TRP A 387 7.69 8.86 8.95
C TRP A 387 6.99 7.74 8.18
N ILE A 388 6.95 6.57 8.82
CA ILE A 388 6.17 5.41 8.39
C ILE A 388 5.29 4.98 9.55
N ILE A 389 4.03 4.69 9.25
CA ILE A 389 3.09 3.98 10.12
C ILE A 389 2.82 2.64 9.47
N ASP A 390 3.16 1.59 10.18
CA ASP A 390 2.81 0.22 9.85
C ASP A 390 1.63 -0.19 10.74
N MET A 391 0.47 -0.45 10.15
CA MET A 391 -0.75 -0.86 10.83
C MET A 391 -0.94 -2.37 10.83
N HIS A 392 0.00 -3.13 10.25
CA HIS A 392 -0.03 -4.57 10.36
C HIS A 392 0.04 -4.96 11.84
N ASP A 393 -0.72 -5.94 12.20
CA ASP A 393 -0.60 -6.50 13.54
C ASP A 393 0.64 -7.38 13.60
N ASN A 394 1.76 -6.77 13.97
CA ASN A 394 3.06 -7.41 14.10
C ASN A 394 3.20 -8.26 15.38
N ARG A 395 2.09 -8.52 16.11
CA ARG A 395 2.14 -9.49 17.19
C ARG A 395 2.61 -10.82 16.61
N PRO A 396 3.55 -11.50 17.28
CA PRO A 396 3.98 -12.82 16.84
C PRO A 396 2.77 -13.75 16.74
N ARG A 397 2.31 -14.03 15.52
CA ARG A 397 1.16 -14.89 15.24
C ARG A 397 1.60 -16.12 14.49
N ASP A 398 0.81 -17.17 14.67
CA ASP A 398 0.96 -18.33 13.82
C ASP A 398 0.50 -18.01 12.40
N THR A 399 1.19 -18.54 11.42
CA THR A 399 0.73 -18.53 10.03
C THR A 399 0.07 -19.86 9.73
N ILE A 400 -1.18 -19.84 9.27
CA ILE A 400 -1.90 -21.04 8.84
C ILE A 400 -1.51 -21.35 7.40
N VAL A 401 -0.96 -22.55 7.18
CA VAL A 401 -0.72 -23.08 5.85
C VAL A 401 -1.77 -24.12 5.55
N THR A 402 -2.46 -23.94 4.44
CA THR A 402 -3.45 -24.91 3.95
C THR A 402 -3.09 -25.32 2.52
N ALA A 403 -2.98 -26.63 2.28
CA ALA A 403 -2.83 -27.18 0.94
C ALA A 403 -4.04 -28.09 0.62
N VAL A 404 -4.58 -27.92 -0.57
CA VAL A 404 -5.74 -28.71 -1.04
C VAL A 404 -5.40 -29.41 -2.34
N GLY A 405 -5.84 -30.65 -2.45
CA GLY A 405 -5.61 -31.47 -3.63
C GLY A 405 -6.47 -32.72 -3.63
N VAL A 406 -6.06 -33.69 -4.42
CA VAL A 406 -6.74 -34.99 -4.54
C VAL A 406 -5.72 -36.13 -4.51
N ILE A 407 -6.19 -37.31 -4.13
CA ILE A 407 -5.38 -38.54 -4.21
C ILE A 407 -5.16 -38.87 -5.70
N GLY A 408 -3.91 -38.86 -6.14
CA GLY A 408 -3.49 -39.27 -7.49
C GLY A 408 -3.23 -40.76 -7.61
N SER A 409 -2.63 -41.36 -6.56
CA SER A 409 -2.48 -42.82 -6.41
C SER A 409 -2.40 -43.17 -4.93
N ASN A 410 -2.80 -44.39 -4.56
CA ASN A 410 -2.78 -44.85 -3.18
C ASN A 410 -2.63 -46.38 -3.12
N ASP A 411 -1.49 -46.84 -2.59
CA ASP A 411 -1.22 -48.24 -2.31
C ASP A 411 -0.83 -48.50 -0.84
N LEU A 412 -1.16 -47.55 0.05
CA LEU A 412 -0.95 -47.71 1.49
C LEU A 412 -1.66 -48.98 1.98
N ALA A 413 -0.90 -49.81 2.72
CA ALA A 413 -1.39 -51.06 3.23
C ALA A 413 -2.16 -50.91 4.53
N ASP A 414 -1.76 -49.96 5.38
CA ASP A 414 -2.26 -49.72 6.71
C ASP A 414 -2.51 -48.22 6.95
N GLY A 415 -3.03 -47.88 8.13
CA GLY A 415 -3.28 -46.49 8.53
C GLY A 415 -4.62 -45.92 8.06
N PRO A 416 -4.89 -44.64 8.42
CA PRO A 416 -6.21 -44.05 8.22
C PRO A 416 -6.57 -43.83 6.75
N PHE A 417 -5.59 -43.76 5.85
CA PHE A 417 -5.80 -43.51 4.42
C PHE A 417 -5.77 -44.79 3.57
N ALA A 418 -5.50 -45.96 4.19
CA ALA A 418 -5.51 -47.22 3.47
C ALA A 418 -6.89 -47.46 2.80
N GLY A 419 -6.86 -47.78 1.47
CA GLY A 419 -8.08 -48.02 0.72
C GLY A 419 -8.85 -46.77 0.28
N TYR A 420 -8.41 -45.56 0.57
CA TYR A 420 -9.03 -44.34 0.02
C TYR A 420 -8.88 -44.27 -1.50
N PRO A 421 -9.94 -43.96 -2.24
CA PRO A 421 -9.92 -44.00 -3.68
C PRO A 421 -9.14 -42.83 -4.32
N VAL A 422 -8.58 -43.07 -5.49
CA VAL A 422 -8.08 -42.02 -6.37
C VAL A 422 -9.18 -41.01 -6.65
N GLY A 423 -8.83 -39.71 -6.58
CA GLY A 423 -9.77 -38.60 -6.72
C GLY A 423 -10.42 -38.14 -5.39
N ALA A 424 -10.23 -38.86 -4.27
CA ALA A 424 -10.66 -38.34 -2.96
C ALA A 424 -10.01 -37.00 -2.67
N ALA A 425 -10.78 -36.05 -2.14
CA ALA A 425 -10.26 -34.74 -1.74
C ALA A 425 -9.35 -34.87 -0.55
N VAL A 426 -8.25 -34.10 -0.55
CA VAL A 426 -7.29 -34.06 0.57
C VAL A 426 -7.00 -32.60 0.94
N THR A 427 -7.03 -32.34 2.24
CA THR A 427 -6.64 -31.05 2.82
C THR A 427 -5.57 -31.26 3.87
N MET A 428 -4.46 -30.53 3.74
CA MET A 428 -3.42 -30.42 4.78
C MET A 428 -3.54 -29.04 5.42
N THR A 429 -3.52 -28.99 6.73
CA THR A 429 -3.47 -27.74 7.48
C THR A 429 -2.39 -27.85 8.55
N LEU A 430 -1.61 -26.78 8.71
CA LEU A 430 -0.64 -26.66 9.78
C LEU A 430 -0.49 -25.19 10.21
N ARG A 431 0.05 -24.95 11.40
CA ARG A 431 0.37 -23.63 11.93
C ARG A 431 1.86 -23.48 12.08
N LEU A 432 2.43 -22.45 11.51
CA LEU A 432 3.82 -22.06 11.68
C LEU A 432 3.93 -21.11 12.87
N MET A 433 4.85 -21.40 13.76
CA MET A 433 5.17 -20.48 14.87
C MET A 433 5.84 -19.21 14.31
N PRO A 434 5.58 -18.04 14.91
CA PRO A 434 6.23 -16.81 14.50
C PRO A 434 7.75 -16.85 14.77
N GLY A 435 8.52 -16.05 14.04
CA GLY A 435 9.96 -15.92 14.23
C GLY A 435 10.77 -17.03 13.58
N GLY A 436 10.59 -17.24 12.28
CA GLY A 436 11.42 -18.17 11.50
C GLY A 436 12.92 -17.91 11.65
N GLU A 437 13.72 -18.97 11.75
CA GLU A 437 15.18 -18.85 11.73
C GLU A 437 15.68 -18.69 10.32
N SER A 438 16.35 -17.56 10.04
CA SER A 438 16.97 -17.33 8.74
C SER A 438 18.10 -18.31 8.49
N VAL A 439 17.95 -19.17 7.47
CA VAL A 439 19.00 -20.12 7.01
C VAL A 439 19.87 -19.57 5.89
N ALA A 440 19.38 -18.54 5.18
CA ALA A 440 20.17 -17.79 4.22
C ALA A 440 19.67 -16.35 4.23
N ALA A 441 20.50 -15.42 4.68
CA ALA A 441 20.15 -14.03 4.92
C ALA A 441 19.31 -13.40 3.80
N GLY A 442 18.04 -13.11 4.09
CA GLY A 442 17.10 -12.47 3.19
C GLY A 442 16.48 -13.35 2.10
N TYR A 443 16.76 -14.68 2.06
CA TYR A 443 16.29 -15.55 0.98
C TYR A 443 15.61 -16.84 1.44
N ALA A 444 15.81 -17.25 2.68
CA ALA A 444 15.21 -18.47 3.19
C ALA A 444 15.10 -18.47 4.71
N SER A 445 13.99 -18.94 5.21
CA SER A 445 13.73 -19.08 6.64
C SER A 445 13.08 -20.43 6.94
N ASP A 446 13.47 -21.03 8.06
CA ASP A 446 12.85 -22.23 8.61
C ASP A 446 11.86 -21.85 9.70
N TYR A 447 10.64 -22.34 9.57
CA TYR A 447 9.55 -22.14 10.53
C TYR A 447 9.21 -23.42 11.25
N THR A 448 9.17 -23.37 12.57
CA THR A 448 8.71 -24.49 13.37
C THR A 448 7.19 -24.66 13.22
N VAL A 449 6.75 -25.84 12.86
CA VAL A 449 5.34 -26.21 12.88
C VAL A 449 4.90 -26.36 14.36
N ARG A 450 3.84 -25.64 14.73
CA ARG A 450 3.28 -25.73 16.09
C ARG A 450 2.86 -27.17 16.40
N ALA A 451 3.34 -27.71 17.50
CA ALA A 451 3.02 -29.05 17.91
C ALA A 451 1.50 -29.31 17.97
N GLY A 452 1.05 -30.40 17.36
CA GLY A 452 -0.37 -30.79 17.30
C GLY A 452 -1.22 -29.96 16.31
N SER A 453 -0.65 -29.01 15.56
CA SER A 453 -1.40 -28.21 14.59
C SER A 453 -1.50 -28.85 13.20
N PHE A 454 -0.63 -29.78 12.87
CA PHE A 454 -0.67 -30.46 11.59
C PHE A 454 -1.85 -31.42 11.51
N GLN A 455 -2.63 -31.32 10.46
CA GLN A 455 -3.70 -32.26 10.12
C GLN A 455 -3.68 -32.53 8.62
N LEU A 456 -3.77 -33.78 8.24
CA LEU A 456 -4.05 -34.22 6.87
C LEU A 456 -5.40 -34.94 6.89
N VAL A 457 -6.34 -34.43 6.15
CA VAL A 457 -7.72 -34.93 6.09
C VAL A 457 -8.00 -35.40 4.66
N ALA A 458 -8.37 -36.66 4.49
CA ALA A 458 -8.90 -37.16 3.22
C ALA A 458 -10.40 -37.41 3.35
N ALA A 459 -11.17 -37.04 2.30
CA ALA A 459 -12.61 -37.18 2.26
C ALA A 459 -13.10 -37.61 0.88
N TYR A 460 -14.08 -38.55 0.86
CA TYR A 460 -14.82 -38.91 -0.37
C TYR A 460 -16.24 -39.30 -0.03
N VAL A 461 -17.12 -39.24 -1.03
CA VAL A 461 -18.49 -39.76 -0.94
C VAL A 461 -18.49 -41.11 -1.61
N ASP A 462 -18.89 -42.15 -0.87
CA ASP A 462 -19.05 -43.51 -1.44
C ASP A 462 -20.15 -43.50 -2.50
N PRO A 463 -19.83 -43.88 -3.76
CA PRO A 463 -20.81 -43.80 -4.86
C PRO A 463 -21.97 -44.80 -4.76
N VAL A 464 -21.88 -45.78 -3.84
CA VAL A 464 -22.92 -46.81 -3.66
C VAL A 464 -23.80 -46.48 -2.45
N THR A 465 -23.21 -46.10 -1.34
CA THR A 465 -23.94 -45.80 -0.09
C THR A 465 -24.33 -44.34 0.05
N PHE A 466 -23.68 -43.44 -0.72
CA PHE A 466 -23.77 -41.98 -0.61
C PHE A 466 -23.35 -41.44 0.77
N GLU A 467 -22.61 -42.22 1.54
CA GLU A 467 -22.05 -41.79 2.82
C GLU A 467 -20.75 -41.04 2.60
N GLN A 468 -20.57 -39.97 3.36
CA GLN A 468 -19.30 -39.25 3.40
C GLN A 468 -18.32 -39.99 4.33
N ASN A 469 -17.21 -40.41 3.75
CA ASN A 469 -16.09 -41.00 4.50
C ASN A 469 -15.00 -39.97 4.68
N THR A 470 -14.47 -39.88 5.90
CA THR A 470 -13.38 -38.94 6.25
C THR A 470 -12.35 -39.68 7.10
N ALA A 471 -11.09 -39.52 6.74
CA ALA A 471 -9.95 -39.97 7.54
C ALA A 471 -9.05 -38.78 7.86
N THR A 472 -8.46 -38.81 9.05
CA THR A 472 -7.56 -37.74 9.52
C THR A 472 -6.30 -38.36 10.09
N GLU A 473 -5.16 -37.77 9.75
CA GLU A 473 -3.86 -38.08 10.35
C GLU A 473 -3.22 -36.78 10.88
N SER A 474 -2.44 -36.92 11.94
CA SER A 474 -1.71 -35.81 12.56
C SER A 474 -0.26 -36.20 12.81
N LEU A 475 0.61 -35.22 13.00
CA LEU A 475 1.99 -35.49 13.42
C LEU A 475 2.04 -35.92 14.88
N ASP A 476 3.00 -36.78 15.19
CA ASP A 476 3.36 -37.06 16.57
C ASP A 476 3.80 -35.75 17.27
N PRO A 477 3.13 -35.31 18.34
CA PRO A 477 3.48 -34.08 19.04
C PRO A 477 4.92 -34.03 19.57
N ALA A 478 5.59 -35.20 19.69
CA ALA A 478 7.00 -35.28 20.10
C ALA A 478 7.97 -34.99 18.95
N VAL A 479 7.50 -34.91 17.71
CA VAL A 479 8.34 -34.64 16.53
C VAL A 479 8.29 -33.16 16.19
N THR A 480 9.46 -32.51 16.16
CA THR A 480 9.58 -31.13 15.64
C THR A 480 9.58 -31.18 14.13
N ALA A 481 8.57 -30.58 13.51
CA ALA A 481 8.50 -30.42 12.08
C ALA A 481 8.87 -28.97 11.71
N LEU A 482 9.59 -28.80 10.59
CA LEU A 482 9.97 -27.52 10.06
C LEU A 482 9.36 -27.35 8.67
N LEU A 483 8.90 -26.14 8.36
CA LEU A 483 8.57 -25.71 7.00
C LEU A 483 9.63 -24.70 6.54
N HIS A 484 10.27 -25.00 5.42
CA HIS A 484 11.29 -24.15 4.79
C HIS A 484 10.62 -23.28 3.74
N LEU A 485 10.74 -21.95 3.89
CA LEU A 485 10.25 -20.96 2.93
C LEU A 485 11.45 -20.32 2.24
N THR A 486 11.46 -20.35 0.91
CA THR A 486 12.47 -19.67 0.08
C THR A 486 11.83 -18.57 -0.72
N ASN A 487 12.51 -17.46 -0.83
CA ASN A 487 12.11 -16.27 -1.57
C ASN A 487 13.28 -15.70 -2.38
N ASP A 488 12.97 -15.15 -3.55
CA ASP A 488 13.80 -14.27 -4.34
C ASP A 488 14.78 -14.86 -5.37
N TYR A 489 14.70 -14.18 -6.51
CA TYR A 489 15.69 -14.20 -7.58
C TYR A 489 17.11 -13.94 -7.05
N PRO A 490 18.15 -14.72 -7.43
CA PRO A 490 18.11 -15.72 -8.51
C PRO A 490 17.74 -17.14 -8.09
N ARG A 491 17.05 -17.34 -6.98
CA ARG A 491 16.62 -18.66 -6.47
C ARG A 491 15.13 -18.87 -6.71
N ALA A 492 14.72 -20.12 -6.69
CA ALA A 492 13.32 -20.49 -6.80
C ALA A 492 12.57 -20.13 -5.51
N ASP A 493 11.38 -19.51 -5.62
CA ASP A 493 10.44 -19.43 -4.51
C ASP A 493 9.89 -20.81 -4.20
N GLY A 494 9.70 -21.12 -2.93
CA GLY A 494 9.19 -22.42 -2.57
C GLY A 494 8.81 -22.58 -1.11
N LEU A 495 7.98 -23.57 -0.89
CA LEU A 495 7.65 -24.12 0.41
C LEU A 495 8.10 -25.57 0.42
N ALA A 496 8.85 -25.96 1.41
CA ALA A 496 9.25 -27.35 1.60
C ALA A 496 9.24 -27.71 3.07
N GLN A 497 8.80 -28.91 3.39
CA GLN A 497 8.99 -29.45 4.71
C GLN A 497 10.49 -29.77 4.91
N GLY A 498 11.16 -29.04 5.80
CA GLY A 498 12.61 -29.17 6.05
C GLY A 498 13.00 -30.45 6.79
N ALA A 499 12.04 -31.12 7.44
CA ALA A 499 12.26 -32.41 8.09
C ALA A 499 11.11 -33.38 7.74
N THR A 500 11.45 -34.65 7.56
CA THR A 500 10.45 -35.70 7.42
C THR A 500 9.78 -35.93 8.75
N ALA A 501 8.50 -35.61 8.84
CA ALA A 501 7.70 -35.84 10.04
C ALA A 501 7.10 -37.25 10.00
N THR A 502 7.17 -37.95 11.13
CA THR A 502 6.59 -39.28 11.25
C THR A 502 5.25 -39.18 11.96
N ALA A 503 4.18 -39.58 11.27
CA ALA A 503 2.85 -39.66 11.84
C ALA A 503 2.74 -40.71 12.93
N THR A 504 1.69 -40.63 13.74
CA THR A 504 1.40 -41.60 14.82
C THR A 504 1.30 -43.05 14.36
N ALA A 505 0.97 -43.25 13.07
CA ALA A 505 0.89 -44.57 12.43
C ALA A 505 2.22 -45.06 11.80
N GLY A 506 3.33 -44.34 11.97
CA GLY A 506 4.62 -44.68 11.34
C GLY A 506 4.71 -44.20 9.88
N GLN A 507 3.82 -43.33 9.44
CA GLN A 507 3.81 -42.75 8.11
C GLN A 507 4.71 -41.52 8.04
N THR A 508 5.26 -41.26 6.87
CA THR A 508 6.11 -40.09 6.60
C THR A 508 5.43 -39.19 5.59
N PHE A 509 5.32 -37.90 5.93
CA PHE A 509 4.79 -36.87 5.06
C PHE A 509 5.89 -36.11 4.36
N ASN A 510 5.73 -35.87 3.06
CA ASN A 510 6.60 -34.96 2.30
C ASN A 510 5.70 -33.99 1.53
N PHE A 511 6.02 -32.72 1.67
CA PHE A 511 5.36 -31.64 0.95
C PHE A 511 6.41 -30.66 0.43
N SER A 512 6.41 -30.36 -0.84
CA SER A 512 7.20 -29.25 -1.40
C SER A 512 6.57 -28.72 -2.67
N VAL A 513 6.66 -27.42 -2.85
CA VAL A 513 6.27 -26.69 -4.06
C VAL A 513 7.34 -25.67 -4.38
N SER A 514 7.63 -25.44 -5.66
CA SER A 514 8.56 -24.39 -6.05
C SER A 514 8.24 -23.78 -7.41
N ASN A 515 8.65 -22.52 -7.59
CA ASN A 515 8.61 -21.77 -8.84
C ASN A 515 10.01 -21.22 -9.14
N ALA A 516 10.58 -21.62 -10.28
CA ALA A 516 11.94 -21.27 -10.67
C ALA A 516 12.13 -19.79 -11.02
N GLN A 517 11.06 -19.05 -11.23
CA GLN A 517 11.10 -17.64 -11.61
C GLN A 517 11.19 -16.69 -10.41
N GLY A 518 10.97 -17.17 -9.18
CA GLY A 518 11.06 -16.36 -7.97
C GLY A 518 10.01 -15.24 -7.94
N THR A 519 8.76 -15.56 -8.27
CA THR A 519 7.67 -14.55 -8.36
C THR A 519 6.49 -14.82 -7.43
N LEU A 520 6.59 -15.85 -6.57
CA LEU A 520 5.47 -16.26 -5.74
C LEU A 520 5.40 -15.53 -4.41
N PHE A 521 6.53 -15.22 -3.82
CA PHE A 521 6.62 -14.59 -2.50
C PHE A 521 7.36 -13.27 -2.59
N ASP A 522 6.92 -12.29 -1.83
CA ASP A 522 7.56 -10.98 -1.72
C ASP A 522 8.49 -10.90 -0.51
N SER A 523 8.51 -11.95 0.33
CA SER A 523 9.31 -12.03 1.56
C SER A 523 9.53 -13.48 1.99
N ASP A 524 10.64 -13.75 2.66
CA ASP A 524 10.90 -15.00 3.40
C ASP A 524 10.22 -15.02 4.79
N GLN A 525 9.47 -13.97 5.13
CA GLN A 525 8.73 -13.83 6.37
C GLN A 525 7.29 -14.34 6.20
N ALA A 526 6.98 -15.49 6.78
CA ALA A 526 5.66 -16.11 6.67
C ALA A 526 4.52 -15.20 7.16
N ALA A 527 4.78 -14.37 8.17
CA ALA A 527 3.82 -13.42 8.73
C ALA A 527 3.37 -12.31 7.74
N HIS A 528 4.05 -12.16 6.60
CA HIS A 528 3.74 -11.14 5.59
C HIS A 528 3.21 -11.74 4.28
N VAL A 529 2.99 -13.06 4.26
CA VAL A 529 2.52 -13.77 3.06
C VAL A 529 1.05 -14.16 3.26
N ASN A 530 0.12 -13.27 2.93
CA ASN A 530 -1.31 -13.60 2.80
C ASN A 530 -1.61 -13.92 1.34
N ARG A 531 -1.42 -15.18 0.93
CA ARG A 531 -1.60 -15.59 -0.46
C ARG A 531 -2.28 -16.94 -0.60
N SER A 532 -3.06 -17.06 -1.67
CA SER A 532 -3.57 -18.33 -2.16
C SER A 532 -3.02 -18.55 -3.57
N LEU A 533 -2.30 -19.65 -3.76
CA LEU A 533 -1.54 -19.96 -4.97
C LEU A 533 -2.12 -21.23 -5.60
N SER A 534 -2.56 -21.16 -6.87
CA SER A 534 -3.02 -22.33 -7.61
C SER A 534 -1.84 -23.17 -8.11
N SER A 535 -2.10 -24.46 -8.37
CA SER A 535 -1.05 -25.42 -8.75
C SER A 535 -0.33 -25.11 -10.07
N ASP A 536 -0.94 -24.35 -10.95
CA ASP A 536 -0.36 -23.92 -12.24
C ASP A 536 0.76 -22.87 -12.09
N LEU A 537 0.89 -22.27 -10.91
CA LEU A 537 1.97 -21.35 -10.59
C LEU A 537 3.28 -22.06 -10.18
N PHE A 538 3.26 -23.36 -9.97
CA PHE A 538 4.42 -24.11 -9.52
C PHE A 538 5.04 -24.93 -10.66
N ASP A 539 6.35 -24.82 -10.83
CA ASP A 539 7.10 -25.66 -11.77
C ASP A 539 7.28 -27.08 -11.24
N THR A 540 7.35 -27.22 -9.92
CA THR A 540 7.43 -28.52 -9.26
C THR A 540 6.53 -28.57 -8.04
N SER A 541 5.90 -29.72 -7.84
CA SER A 541 5.18 -30.02 -6.61
C SER A 541 5.42 -31.49 -6.23
N THR A 542 5.71 -31.73 -4.96
CA THR A 542 5.78 -33.08 -4.38
C THR A 542 4.93 -33.09 -3.14
N TRP A 543 3.95 -34.00 -3.12
CA TRP A 543 3.10 -34.18 -1.96
C TRP A 543 2.73 -35.65 -1.84
N ASN A 544 3.26 -36.30 -0.82
CA ASN A 544 3.02 -37.72 -0.60
C ASN A 544 3.04 -38.13 0.86
N VAL A 545 2.43 -39.27 1.11
CA VAL A 545 2.52 -40.02 2.36
C VAL A 545 3.14 -41.37 2.06
N THR A 546 4.16 -41.79 2.82
CA THR A 546 4.86 -43.06 2.61
C THR A 546 4.88 -43.90 3.86
N GLU A 547 4.78 -45.23 3.69
CA GLU A 547 4.80 -46.21 4.77
C GLU A 547 5.40 -47.53 4.27
N ALA A 548 6.48 -48.01 4.87
CA ALA A 548 7.04 -49.34 4.65
C ALA A 548 7.14 -49.79 3.16
N GLY A 549 7.41 -48.88 2.25
CA GLY A 549 7.51 -49.17 0.80
C GLY A 549 6.22 -48.97 0.01
N HIS A 550 5.16 -48.58 0.65
CA HIS A 550 3.88 -48.14 0.06
C HIS A 550 3.77 -46.61 0.06
N SER A 551 2.93 -46.05 -0.82
CA SER A 551 2.75 -44.60 -0.86
C SER A 551 1.36 -44.16 -1.31
N MET A 552 0.95 -43.00 -0.82
CA MET A 552 -0.15 -42.21 -1.37
C MET A 552 0.44 -40.97 -2.01
N GLN A 553 0.24 -40.81 -3.30
CA GLN A 553 0.64 -39.58 -4.03
C GLN A 553 -0.54 -38.65 -4.13
N LEU A 554 -0.30 -37.39 -3.84
CA LEU A 554 -1.30 -36.35 -3.85
C LEU A 554 -1.04 -35.36 -4.98
N SER A 555 -2.09 -34.98 -5.70
CA SER A 555 -2.03 -33.96 -6.72
C SER A 555 -2.52 -32.65 -6.13
N LEU A 556 -1.63 -31.68 -5.99
CA LEU A 556 -1.92 -30.37 -5.45
C LEU A 556 -2.86 -29.58 -6.38
N GLN A 557 -3.82 -28.87 -5.83
CA GLN A 557 -4.70 -27.94 -6.52
C GLN A 557 -4.36 -26.49 -6.16
N TRP A 558 -4.18 -26.20 -4.87
CA TRP A 558 -3.74 -24.89 -4.40
C TRP A 558 -3.12 -24.99 -3.00
N VAL A 559 -2.36 -23.96 -2.64
CA VAL A 559 -1.83 -23.76 -1.30
C VAL A 559 -2.11 -22.31 -0.86
N SER A 560 -2.44 -22.09 0.40
CA SER A 560 -2.56 -20.76 0.99
C SER A 560 -1.72 -20.63 2.25
N LEU A 561 -1.22 -19.42 2.46
CA LEU A 561 -0.62 -18.97 3.72
C LEU A 561 -1.46 -17.80 4.21
N GLN A 562 -1.94 -17.86 5.44
CA GLN A 562 -2.81 -16.84 6.04
C GLN A 562 -2.44 -16.63 7.50
N ASP A 563 -2.48 -15.39 7.95
CA ASP A 563 -2.38 -15.08 9.38
C ASP A 563 -3.57 -15.63 10.15
N ASP A 564 -3.32 -16.09 11.36
CA ASP A 564 -4.35 -16.68 12.26
C ASP A 564 -5.50 -15.69 12.63
N ASN A 565 -5.44 -14.47 12.15
CA ASN A 565 -6.44 -13.43 12.43
C ASN A 565 -7.48 -13.21 11.34
N ASP A 566 -7.35 -13.78 10.15
CA ASP A 566 -8.36 -13.62 9.10
C ASP A 566 -9.73 -14.23 9.48
N ALA A 567 -9.78 -15.05 10.52
CA ALA A 567 -11.02 -15.57 11.09
C ALA A 567 -11.92 -14.48 11.72
N ILE A 568 -11.41 -13.31 12.06
CA ILE A 568 -12.21 -12.23 12.70
C ILE A 568 -12.95 -11.40 11.66
N PHE A 569 -12.50 -11.35 10.41
CA PHE A 569 -13.15 -10.59 9.34
C PHE A 569 -14.20 -11.38 8.52
N GLN A 570 -14.21 -12.71 8.61
CA GLN A 570 -15.20 -13.51 7.88
C GLN A 570 -16.57 -13.60 8.56
N ASP A 571 -16.68 -13.32 9.86
CA ASP A 571 -17.95 -13.37 10.59
C ASP A 571 -18.73 -12.04 10.65
N GLY A 572 -18.25 -10.98 10.00
CA GLY A 572 -18.83 -9.62 10.05
C GLY A 572 -19.71 -9.21 8.87
N PHE A 573 -19.71 -9.94 7.76
CA PHE A 573 -20.53 -9.65 6.59
C PHE A 573 -21.28 -10.90 6.09
N GLY A 574 -22.10 -11.46 6.97
CA GLY A 574 -23.16 -12.37 6.58
C GLY A 574 -24.29 -11.58 5.94
N ASP A 575 -24.69 -12.04 4.77
CA ASP A 575 -25.84 -11.66 3.96
C ASP A 575 -26.97 -10.88 4.67
N ASN A 576 -27.27 -9.68 4.16
CA ASN A 576 -28.63 -9.13 4.07
C ASN A 576 -28.76 -8.27 2.81
#